data_e5be811e8607ad9fa24878e920763a5f
#
_entry.id   e5be811e8607ad9fa24878e920763a5f
#
_cell.length_a   1.000
_cell.length_b   1.000
_cell.length_c   1.000
_cell.angle_alpha   90.00
_cell.angle_beta   90.00
_cell.angle_gamma   90.00
#
_symmetry.space_group_name_H-M   'P 1'
#
loop_
_entity.id
_entity.type
_entity.pdbx_description
1 polymer ?
#
loop_
_entity_poly.entity_id
_entity_poly.type
_entity_poly.pdbx_seq_one_letter_code
_entity_poly.pdbx_strand_id
1 'polypeptide(L)'
;LAVCFIAMAICSAAGGLLPGVGALILSGPMTYGVAYVFLKQSRDGQPMNVADVFRGFPEDFGGTLLLGLLSSLFTFLWGLLLVVPGIVKAYSYSQAFFVKVDHPEYDWRACMDESIRLMDGHKMDLFILDLSFLGWYIVGALCIGVGTLWVYPYHMAARTKFYEELTRYQMR
;
A
#
# COMPACT_ATOMS: atom_id res chain seq x y z
N LEU A 1 15.44 -5.34 0.16
CA LEU A 1 15.10 -6.70 0.56
C LEU A 1 14.97 -6.81 2.08
N ALA A 2 16.01 -6.44 2.87
CA ALA A 2 15.99 -6.51 4.34
C ALA A 2 14.83 -5.73 4.95
N VAL A 3 14.50 -4.54 4.44
CA VAL A 3 13.39 -3.69 4.90
C VAL A 3 12.04 -4.39 4.76
N CYS A 4 11.79 -5.03 3.61
CA CYS A 4 10.55 -5.79 3.38
C CYS A 4 10.45 -7.02 4.28
N PHE A 5 11.58 -7.72 4.53
CA PHE A 5 11.64 -8.84 5.46
C PHE A 5 11.28 -8.45 6.89
N ILE A 6 11.86 -7.35 7.37
CA ILE A 6 11.62 -6.85 8.73
C ILE A 6 10.16 -6.42 8.87
N ALA A 7 9.61 -5.69 7.89
CA ALA A 7 8.21 -5.27 7.89
C ALA A 7 7.25 -6.48 7.94
N MET A 8 7.49 -7.50 7.10
CA MET A 8 6.69 -8.73 7.10
C MET A 8 6.83 -9.54 8.39
N ALA A 9 8.04 -9.64 8.95
CA ALA A 9 8.29 -10.36 10.19
C ALA A 9 7.57 -9.69 11.39
N ILE A 10 7.58 -8.35 11.44
CA ILE A 10 6.88 -7.61 12.50
C ILE A 10 5.37 -7.76 12.36
N CYS A 11 4.82 -7.66 11.14
CA CYS A 11 3.38 -7.89 10.91
C CYS A 11 2.95 -9.31 11.28
N SER A 12 3.79 -10.32 11.00
CA SER A 12 3.50 -11.70 11.34
C SER A 12 3.62 -11.98 12.84
N ALA A 13 4.61 -11.40 13.52
CA ALA A 13 4.81 -11.53 14.95
C ALA A 13 3.70 -10.83 15.76
N ALA A 14 3.26 -9.65 15.32
CA ALA A 14 2.15 -8.92 15.95
C ALA A 14 0.80 -9.62 15.77
N GLY A 15 0.59 -10.31 14.65
CA GLY A 15 -0.61 -11.12 14.40
C GLY A 15 -0.73 -12.36 15.29
N GLY A 16 0.38 -12.85 15.85
CA GLY A 16 0.40 -13.99 16.77
C GLY A 16 -0.06 -13.69 18.19
N LEU A 17 0.01 -12.44 18.65
CA LEU A 17 -0.34 -12.07 20.03
C LEU A 17 -1.83 -11.77 20.23
N LEU A 18 -2.50 -11.26 19.19
CA LEU A 18 -3.97 -11.02 19.15
C LEU A 18 -4.43 -11.22 17.70
N PRO A 19 -4.92 -12.42 17.35
CA PRO A 19 -5.28 -12.73 15.97
C PRO A 19 -6.40 -11.81 15.48
N GLY A 20 -6.04 -10.92 14.56
CA GLY A 20 -6.96 -10.03 13.83
C GLY A 20 -6.88 -8.56 14.21
N VAL A 21 -6.96 -8.19 15.48
CA VAL A 21 -7.05 -6.77 15.89
C VAL A 21 -5.68 -6.08 15.87
N GLY A 22 -4.64 -6.74 16.36
CA GLY A 22 -3.28 -6.19 16.34
C GLY A 22 -2.74 -5.96 14.92
N ALA A 23 -3.02 -6.90 14.02
CA ALA A 23 -2.64 -6.78 12.62
C ALA A 23 -3.35 -5.59 11.93
N LEU A 24 -4.63 -5.34 12.23
CA LEU A 24 -5.37 -4.19 11.70
C LEU A 24 -4.82 -2.85 12.21
N ILE A 25 -4.45 -2.77 13.49
CA ILE A 25 -3.91 -1.55 14.09
C ILE A 25 -2.53 -1.22 13.51
N LEU A 26 -1.67 -2.22 13.33
CA LEU A 26 -0.32 -2.00 12.79
C LEU A 26 -0.29 -1.83 11.26
N SER A 27 -1.28 -2.36 10.54
CA SER A 27 -1.27 -2.35 9.07
C SER A 27 -1.25 -0.93 8.48
N GLY A 28 -2.00 0.01 9.04
CA GLY A 28 -2.04 1.40 8.59
C GLY A 28 -0.66 2.09 8.64
N PRO A 29 -0.06 2.29 9.83
CA PRO A 29 1.25 2.92 9.98
C PRO A 29 2.37 2.21 9.22
N MET A 30 2.35 0.87 9.15
CA MET A 30 3.35 0.09 8.40
C MET A 30 3.22 0.29 6.89
N THR A 31 1.99 0.31 6.37
CA THR A 31 1.75 0.54 4.94
C THR A 31 2.18 1.95 4.54
N TYR A 32 1.92 2.95 5.39
CA TYR A 32 2.42 4.31 5.20
C TYR A 32 3.96 4.34 5.14
N GLY A 33 4.63 3.72 6.11
CA GLY A 33 6.09 3.66 6.13
C GLY A 33 6.70 2.97 4.91
N VAL A 34 6.09 1.89 4.44
CA VAL A 34 6.52 1.21 3.20
C VAL A 34 6.32 2.14 2.00
N ALA A 35 5.17 2.77 1.85
CA ALA A 35 4.90 3.72 0.77
C ALA A 35 5.91 4.88 0.78
N TYR A 36 6.22 5.43 1.96
CA TYR A 36 7.20 6.49 2.14
C TYR A 36 8.61 6.09 1.65
N VAL A 37 9.09 4.90 2.07
CA VAL A 37 10.42 4.40 1.68
C VAL A 37 10.53 4.23 0.16
N PHE A 38 9.51 3.66 -0.47
CA PHE A 38 9.52 3.45 -1.93
C PHE A 38 9.40 4.76 -2.70
N LEU A 39 8.57 5.72 -2.26
CA LEU A 39 8.49 7.05 -2.87
C LEU A 39 9.80 7.82 -2.75
N LYS A 40 10.41 7.82 -1.56
CA LYS A 40 11.70 8.47 -1.32
C LYS A 40 12.80 7.89 -2.20
N GLN A 41 12.88 6.56 -2.30
CA GLN A 41 13.83 5.91 -3.18
C GLN A 41 13.59 6.25 -4.65
N SER A 42 12.32 6.30 -5.07
CA SER A 42 11.95 6.58 -6.45
C SER A 42 12.30 8.01 -6.87
N ARG A 43 12.14 8.98 -5.96
CA ARG A 43 12.39 10.41 -6.23
C ARG A 43 13.84 10.81 -6.02
N ASP A 44 14.43 10.39 -4.91
CA ASP A 44 15.73 10.89 -4.44
C ASP A 44 16.89 9.93 -4.74
N GLY A 45 16.58 8.69 -5.16
CA GLY A 45 17.59 7.64 -5.37
C GLY A 45 18.33 7.22 -4.08
N GLN A 46 17.84 7.64 -2.92
CA GLN A 46 18.47 7.38 -1.63
C GLN A 46 18.33 5.90 -1.23
N PRO A 47 19.35 5.32 -0.57
CA PRO A 47 19.26 3.95 -0.09
C PRO A 47 18.12 3.79 0.92
N MET A 48 17.40 2.67 0.84
CA MET A 48 16.32 2.35 1.76
C MET A 48 16.83 2.24 3.20
N ASN A 49 16.25 3.02 4.10
CA ASN A 49 16.53 2.94 5.52
C ASN A 49 15.37 2.24 6.26
N VAL A 50 15.69 1.24 7.08
CA VAL A 50 14.69 0.49 7.87
C VAL A 50 13.94 1.42 8.85
N ALA A 51 14.62 2.43 9.38
CA ALA A 51 14.01 3.40 10.29
C ALA A 51 12.86 4.19 9.65
N ASP A 52 12.93 4.44 8.34
CA ASP A 52 11.89 5.19 7.63
C ASP A 52 10.58 4.40 7.50
N VAL A 53 10.61 3.06 7.63
CA VAL A 53 9.39 2.23 7.65
C VAL A 53 8.52 2.51 8.88
N PHE A 54 9.14 2.92 9.98
CA PHE A 54 8.45 3.22 11.23
C PHE A 54 7.94 4.67 11.32
N ARG A 55 8.13 5.48 10.30
CA ARG A 55 7.74 6.90 10.28
C ARG A 55 6.25 7.14 10.49
N GLY A 56 5.41 6.21 10.08
CA GLY A 56 3.96 6.30 10.31
C GLY A 56 3.54 6.27 11.79
N PHE A 57 4.46 5.88 12.70
CA PHE A 57 4.17 5.86 14.14
C PHE A 57 4.35 7.23 14.82
N PRO A 58 5.48 7.96 14.62
CA PRO A 58 5.67 9.24 15.29
C PRO A 58 5.04 10.43 14.58
N GLU A 59 4.87 10.39 13.25
CA GLU A 59 4.41 11.56 12.49
C GLU A 59 2.90 11.77 12.55
N ASP A 60 2.10 10.73 12.30
CA ASP A 60 0.63 10.81 12.36
C ASP A 60 0.02 9.42 12.54
N PHE A 61 0.19 8.85 13.73
CA PHE A 61 -0.34 7.53 14.06
C PHE A 61 -1.86 7.46 13.91
N GLY A 62 -2.57 8.49 14.36
CA GLY A 62 -4.04 8.54 14.31
C GLY A 62 -4.57 8.58 12.88
N GLY A 63 -4.02 9.44 12.04
CA GLY A 63 -4.44 9.58 10.65
C GLY A 63 -4.13 8.34 9.82
N THR A 64 -2.94 7.76 9.97
CA THR A 64 -2.54 6.55 9.24
C THR A 64 -3.30 5.31 9.69
N LEU A 65 -3.60 5.20 10.99
CA LEU A 65 -4.43 4.13 11.53
C LEU A 65 -5.87 4.23 11.02
N LEU A 66 -6.49 5.42 11.10
CA LEU A 66 -7.85 5.65 10.59
C LEU A 66 -7.92 5.40 9.10
N LEU A 67 -6.93 5.86 8.33
CA LEU A 67 -6.86 5.61 6.89
C LEU A 67 -6.83 4.10 6.58
N GLY A 68 -5.99 3.35 7.27
CA GLY A 68 -5.88 1.90 7.09
C GLY A 68 -7.15 1.15 7.49
N LEU A 69 -7.71 1.48 8.67
CA LEU A 69 -8.92 0.85 9.18
C LEU A 69 -10.13 1.12 8.28
N LEU A 70 -10.34 2.39 7.91
CA LEU A 70 -11.49 2.79 7.10
C LEU A 70 -11.38 2.31 5.66
N SER A 71 -10.20 2.37 5.05
CA SER A 71 -9.96 1.76 3.74
C SER A 71 -10.30 0.28 3.74
N SER A 72 -9.84 -0.46 4.74
CA SER A 72 -10.12 -1.89 4.86
C SER A 72 -11.60 -2.16 5.11
N LEU A 73 -12.23 -1.39 5.99
CA LEU A 73 -13.66 -1.52 6.32
C LEU A 73 -14.53 -1.24 5.09
N PHE A 74 -14.27 -0.16 4.37
CA PHE A 74 -15.05 0.18 3.16
C PHE A 74 -14.85 -0.86 2.06
N THR A 75 -13.61 -1.32 1.85
CA THR A 75 -13.33 -2.37 0.86
C THR A 75 -14.04 -3.67 1.23
N PHE A 76 -14.00 -4.07 2.52
CA PHE A 76 -14.69 -5.25 3.01
C PHE A 76 -16.22 -5.14 2.86
N LEU A 77 -16.82 -4.00 3.20
CA LEU A 77 -18.25 -3.76 3.10
C LEU A 77 -18.72 -3.84 1.64
N TRP A 78 -17.97 -3.24 0.71
CA TRP A 78 -18.25 -3.33 -0.71
C TRP A 78 -18.03 -4.75 -1.26
N GLY A 79 -17.01 -5.46 -0.76
CA GLY A 79 -16.76 -6.86 -1.11
C GLY A 79 -17.86 -7.80 -0.64
N LEU A 80 -18.45 -7.52 0.52
CA LEU A 80 -19.59 -8.28 1.05
C LEU A 80 -20.86 -8.07 0.23
N LEU A 81 -21.07 -6.85 -0.27
CA LEU A 81 -22.25 -6.49 -1.06
C LEU A 81 -22.21 -7.13 -2.45
N LEU A 82 -21.09 -7.04 -3.13
CA LEU A 82 -20.85 -7.62 -4.48
C LEU A 82 -19.32 -7.66 -4.72
N VAL A 83 -18.80 -8.80 -5.15
CA VAL A 83 -17.36 -9.01 -5.37
C VAL A 83 -16.79 -8.01 -6.38
N VAL A 84 -17.48 -7.77 -7.50
CA VAL A 84 -17.00 -6.87 -8.56
C VAL A 84 -16.87 -5.42 -8.10
N PRO A 85 -17.90 -4.76 -7.51
CA PRO A 85 -17.73 -3.39 -7.00
C PRO A 85 -16.76 -3.32 -5.81
N GLY A 86 -16.60 -4.40 -5.02
CA GLY A 86 -15.58 -4.47 -3.98
C GLY A 86 -14.17 -4.36 -4.54
N ILE A 87 -13.87 -5.08 -5.61
CA ILE A 87 -12.57 -4.99 -6.32
C ILE A 87 -12.37 -3.57 -6.87
N VAL A 88 -13.36 -3.00 -7.56
CA VAL A 88 -13.28 -1.64 -8.11
C VAL A 88 -13.00 -0.60 -7.03
N LYS A 89 -13.63 -0.73 -5.85
CA LYS A 89 -13.39 0.17 -4.71
C LYS A 89 -12.03 -0.06 -4.05
N ALA A 90 -11.55 -1.31 -3.96
CA ALA A 90 -10.21 -1.61 -3.49
C ALA A 90 -9.15 -0.90 -4.34
N TYR A 91 -9.28 -0.94 -5.67
CA TYR A 91 -8.40 -0.19 -6.58
C TYR A 91 -8.54 1.33 -6.41
N SER A 92 -9.75 1.84 -6.16
CA SER A 92 -9.97 3.28 -5.92
C SER A 92 -9.24 3.78 -4.67
N TYR A 93 -9.10 2.97 -3.63
CA TYR A 93 -8.42 3.33 -2.38
C TYR A 93 -6.94 2.95 -2.34
N SER A 94 -6.44 2.26 -3.36
CA SER A 94 -5.09 1.68 -3.38
C SER A 94 -3.97 2.72 -3.29
N GLN A 95 -4.21 3.96 -3.73
CA GLN A 95 -3.22 5.04 -3.74
C GLN A 95 -3.30 5.93 -2.49
N ALA A 96 -4.27 5.73 -1.59
CA ALA A 96 -4.51 6.60 -0.44
C ALA A 96 -3.28 6.76 0.49
N PHE A 97 -2.48 5.70 0.65
CA PHE A 97 -1.26 5.77 1.46
C PHE A 97 -0.15 6.57 0.78
N PHE A 98 -0.03 6.51 -0.55
CA PHE A 98 0.92 7.33 -1.30
C PHE A 98 0.53 8.81 -1.23
N VAL A 99 -0.79 9.12 -1.34
CA VAL A 99 -1.32 10.47 -1.14
C VAL A 99 -1.01 10.99 0.26
N LYS A 100 -1.16 10.16 1.30
CA LYS A 100 -0.83 10.54 2.68
C LYS A 100 0.66 10.84 2.88
N VAL A 101 1.54 10.16 2.15
CA VAL A 101 2.98 10.43 2.17
C VAL A 101 3.29 11.78 1.54
N ASP A 102 2.64 12.12 0.43
CA ASP A 102 2.86 13.39 -0.28
C ASP A 102 2.22 14.58 0.43
N HIS A 103 1.08 14.35 1.09
CA HIS A 103 0.28 15.35 1.79
C HIS A 103 0.03 14.91 3.23
N PRO A 104 1.03 15.02 4.12
CA PRO A 104 0.89 14.62 5.53
C PRO A 104 -0.20 15.41 6.28
N GLU A 105 -0.53 16.62 5.78
CA GLU A 105 -1.57 17.50 6.32
C GLU A 105 -2.98 17.02 6.01
N TYR A 106 -3.17 16.11 5.03
CA TYR A 106 -4.51 15.65 4.67
C TYR A 106 -5.07 14.71 5.74
N ASP A 107 -6.35 14.92 6.05
CA ASP A 107 -7.11 13.96 6.84
C ASP A 107 -7.38 12.67 6.03
N TRP A 108 -7.73 11.59 6.71
CA TRP A 108 -8.01 10.30 6.07
C TRP A 108 -9.06 10.41 4.96
N ARG A 109 -10.09 11.28 5.11
CA ARG A 109 -11.11 11.52 4.09
C ARG A 109 -10.50 12.15 2.83
N ALA A 110 -9.72 13.20 3.01
CA ALA A 110 -9.04 13.88 1.91
C ALA A 110 -8.11 12.92 1.15
N CYS A 111 -7.38 12.05 1.86
CA CYS A 111 -6.53 11.04 1.24
C CYS A 111 -7.33 10.02 0.41
N MET A 112 -8.50 9.58 0.92
CA MET A 112 -9.36 8.65 0.19
C MET A 112 -10.01 9.29 -1.03
N ASP A 113 -10.52 10.51 -0.88
CA ASP A 113 -11.16 11.25 -1.98
C ASP A 113 -10.14 11.54 -3.09
N GLU A 114 -8.92 11.96 -2.73
CA GLU A 114 -7.85 12.17 -3.69
C GLU A 114 -7.42 10.87 -4.38
N SER A 115 -7.33 9.77 -3.64
CA SER A 115 -7.05 8.44 -4.22
C SER A 115 -8.12 8.03 -5.23
N ILE A 116 -9.41 8.25 -4.91
CA ILE A 116 -10.52 7.97 -5.83
C ILE A 116 -10.37 8.81 -7.10
N ARG A 117 -10.05 10.10 -6.96
CA ARG A 117 -9.87 11.05 -8.07
C ARG A 117 -8.70 10.65 -8.97
N LEU A 118 -7.55 10.32 -8.38
CA LEU A 118 -6.36 9.86 -9.10
C LEU A 118 -6.61 8.59 -9.90
N MET A 119 -7.38 7.66 -9.32
CA MET A 119 -7.68 6.37 -9.92
C MET A 119 -8.85 6.40 -10.91
N ASP A 120 -9.51 7.55 -11.08
CA ASP A 120 -10.60 7.65 -12.04
C ASP A 120 -10.07 7.56 -13.48
N GLY A 121 -10.59 6.60 -14.24
CA GLY A 121 -10.09 6.25 -15.58
C GLY A 121 -8.89 5.30 -15.60
N HIS A 122 -8.11 5.17 -14.53
CA HIS A 122 -6.85 4.42 -14.50
C HIS A 122 -6.90 3.11 -13.68
N LYS A 123 -8.08 2.68 -13.23
CA LYS A 123 -8.25 1.45 -12.43
C LYS A 123 -7.87 0.20 -13.20
N MET A 124 -8.17 0.17 -14.50
CA MET A 124 -7.83 -0.95 -15.37
C MET A 124 -6.32 -1.04 -15.61
N ASP A 125 -5.62 0.09 -15.70
CA ASP A 125 -4.17 0.10 -15.90
C ASP A 125 -3.45 -0.52 -14.71
N LEU A 126 -3.87 -0.15 -13.48
CA LEU A 126 -3.35 -0.76 -12.26
C LEU A 126 -3.75 -2.24 -12.14
N PHE A 127 -4.96 -2.61 -12.54
CA PHE A 127 -5.40 -4.01 -12.57
C PHE A 127 -4.53 -4.87 -13.51
N ILE A 128 -4.25 -4.37 -14.71
CA ILE A 128 -3.37 -5.05 -15.68
C ILE A 128 -1.94 -5.17 -15.14
N LEU A 129 -1.45 -4.12 -14.47
CA LEU A 129 -0.15 -4.16 -13.80
C LEU A 129 -0.12 -5.26 -12.74
N ASP A 130 -1.09 -5.31 -11.84
CA ASP A 130 -1.18 -6.33 -10.79
C ASP A 130 -1.35 -7.75 -11.39
N LEU A 131 -2.13 -7.88 -12.46
CA LEU A 131 -2.31 -9.15 -13.18
C LEU A 131 -1.00 -9.64 -13.81
N SER A 132 -0.18 -8.74 -14.33
CA SER A 132 1.16 -9.05 -14.85
C SER A 132 2.06 -9.65 -13.77
N PHE A 133 1.95 -9.15 -12.52
CA PHE A 133 2.70 -9.70 -11.38
C PHE A 133 2.12 -11.00 -10.83
N LEU A 134 0.85 -11.30 -11.10
CA LEU A 134 0.20 -12.54 -10.62
C LEU A 134 0.95 -13.80 -11.06
N GLY A 135 1.41 -13.84 -12.31
CA GLY A 135 2.23 -14.94 -12.81
C GLY A 135 3.53 -15.12 -12.02
N TRP A 136 4.20 -14.03 -11.70
CA TRP A 136 5.41 -14.04 -10.87
C TRP A 136 5.14 -14.48 -9.44
N TYR A 137 4.00 -14.09 -8.86
CA TYR A 137 3.59 -14.56 -7.54
C TYR A 137 3.31 -16.06 -7.50
N ILE A 138 2.68 -16.61 -8.55
CA ILE A 138 2.45 -18.06 -8.70
C ILE A 138 3.79 -18.81 -8.77
N VAL A 139 4.72 -18.36 -9.61
CA VAL A 139 6.07 -18.95 -9.71
C VAL A 139 6.81 -18.82 -8.37
N GLY A 140 6.74 -17.67 -7.73
CA GLY A 140 7.36 -17.45 -6.43
C GLY A 140 6.80 -18.34 -5.32
N ALA A 141 5.50 -18.62 -5.35
CA ALA A 141 4.83 -19.52 -4.41
C ALA A 141 5.26 -20.99 -4.64
N LEU A 142 5.42 -21.42 -5.91
CA LEU A 142 5.92 -22.75 -6.25
C LEU A 142 7.36 -22.98 -5.77
N CYS A 143 8.18 -21.94 -5.67
CA CYS A 143 9.51 -21.98 -5.08
C CYS A 143 9.50 -21.91 -3.54
N ILE A 144 8.60 -22.65 -2.89
CA ILE A 144 8.45 -22.73 -1.41
C ILE A 144 8.17 -21.35 -0.77
N GLY A 145 7.58 -20.42 -1.52
CA GLY A 145 7.25 -19.07 -1.05
C GLY A 145 8.43 -18.10 -1.01
N VAL A 146 9.67 -18.56 -1.07
CA VAL A 146 10.88 -17.70 -1.04
C VAL A 146 10.89 -16.72 -2.22
N GLY A 147 10.40 -17.15 -3.39
CA GLY A 147 10.30 -16.29 -4.58
C GLY A 147 9.41 -15.08 -4.40
N THR A 148 8.36 -15.14 -3.57
CA THR A 148 7.46 -14.03 -3.31
C THR A 148 8.17 -12.84 -2.66
N LEU A 149 9.23 -13.09 -1.87
CA LEU A 149 10.06 -12.06 -1.24
C LEU A 149 10.85 -11.22 -2.25
N TRP A 150 11.16 -11.79 -3.41
CA TRP A 150 11.79 -11.05 -4.51
C TRP A 150 10.76 -10.31 -5.35
N VAL A 151 9.58 -10.90 -5.56
CA VAL A 151 8.51 -10.30 -6.36
C VAL A 151 7.90 -9.08 -5.67
N TYR A 152 7.72 -9.12 -4.35
CA TYR A 152 7.09 -8.05 -3.59
C TYR A 152 7.77 -6.67 -3.75
N PRO A 153 9.10 -6.50 -3.58
CA PRO A 153 9.74 -5.20 -3.77
C PRO A 153 9.61 -4.68 -5.20
N TYR A 154 9.68 -5.56 -6.20
CA TYR A 154 9.47 -5.15 -7.60
C TYR A 154 8.05 -4.65 -7.86
N HIS A 155 7.06 -5.37 -7.35
CA HIS A 155 5.66 -4.98 -7.45
C HIS A 155 5.42 -3.63 -6.76
N MET A 156 5.97 -3.43 -5.55
CA MET A 156 5.83 -2.17 -4.83
C MET A 156 6.51 -1.01 -5.55
N ALA A 157 7.69 -1.22 -6.12
CA ALA A 157 8.38 -0.24 -6.95
C ALA A 157 7.56 0.13 -8.21
N ALA A 158 6.94 -0.86 -8.86
CA ALA A 158 6.08 -0.62 -10.02
C ALA A 158 4.83 0.22 -9.65
N ARG A 159 4.19 -0.08 -8.51
CA ARG A 159 3.06 0.72 -7.99
C ARG A 159 3.47 2.15 -7.63
N THR A 160 4.65 2.33 -7.06
CA THR A 160 5.18 3.66 -6.76
C THR A 160 5.39 4.47 -8.04
N LYS A 161 5.96 3.87 -9.08
CA LYS A 161 6.12 4.53 -10.39
C LYS A 161 4.79 4.87 -11.03
N PHE A 162 3.83 3.97 -10.95
CA PHE A 162 2.47 4.20 -11.44
C PHE A 162 1.82 5.42 -10.74
N TYR A 163 1.96 5.54 -9.41
CA TYR A 163 1.49 6.70 -8.66
C TYR A 163 2.18 8.01 -9.12
N GLU A 164 3.50 7.99 -9.29
CA GLU A 164 4.25 9.15 -9.78
C GLU A 164 3.81 9.59 -11.19
N GLU A 165 3.51 8.64 -12.07
CA GLU A 165 2.99 8.94 -13.40
C GLU A 165 1.60 9.56 -13.34
N LEU A 166 0.69 9.02 -12.53
CA LEU A 166 -0.64 9.58 -12.32
C LEU A 166 -0.56 11.04 -11.83
N THR A 167 0.28 11.29 -10.84
CA THR A 167 0.46 12.64 -10.28
C THR A 167 1.04 13.61 -11.31
N ARG A 168 1.98 13.17 -12.14
CA ARG A 168 2.51 13.99 -13.26
C ARG A 168 1.47 14.29 -14.32
N TYR A 169 0.59 13.36 -14.61
CA TYR A 169 -0.45 13.53 -15.62
C TYR A 169 -1.47 14.59 -15.23
N GLN A 170 -1.77 14.70 -13.95
CA GLN A 170 -2.70 15.70 -13.41
C GLN A 170 -2.09 17.12 -13.29
N MET A 171 -0.76 17.23 -13.22
CA MET A 171 -0.07 18.54 -13.20
C MET A 171 0.11 19.15 -14.59
N ARG A 172 -0.28 18.46 -15.67
CA ARG A 172 -0.26 18.96 -17.05
C ARG A 172 -1.61 19.46 -17.51
#